data_3dd2c841a25d501c1df066c62825a173
#
_entry.id   3dd2c841a25d501c1df066c62825a173
#
_cell.length_a   1.000
_cell.length_b   1.000
_cell.length_c   1.000
_cell.angle_alpha   90.00
_cell.angle_beta   90.00
_cell.angle_gamma   90.00
#
_symmetry.space_group_name_H-M   'P 1'
#
loop_
_entity.id
_entity.type
_entity.pdbx_description
1 polymer ?
#
loop_
_entity_poly.entity_id
_entity_poly.type
_entity_poly.pdbx_seq_one_letter_code
_entity_poly.pdbx_strand_id
1 'polypeptide(L)'
;MKITLHYIPPNWNEYIKKERTNYYIANRLKQQEKEIVRYETIGQRYKGKYPVELIIKAHFKDKRMDIDNFRFKGIGDGLVSSGVIENDNLTHIQKLTIIPVFDNQEITEIEIKEILQDK
;
A
#
# COMPACT_ATOMS: atom_id res chain seq x y z
N MET A 1 -5.83 11.03 -8.05
CA MET A 1 -5.01 10.05 -8.79
C MET A 1 -5.38 8.65 -8.33
N LYS A 2 -5.55 7.74 -9.26
CA LYS A 2 -5.94 6.35 -8.95
C LYS A 2 -4.92 5.38 -9.54
N ILE A 3 -4.56 4.37 -8.74
CA ILE A 3 -3.61 3.33 -9.11
C ILE A 3 -4.24 1.98 -8.80
N THR A 4 -4.01 0.99 -9.66
CA THR A 4 -4.43 -0.38 -9.41
C THR A 4 -3.20 -1.28 -9.38
N LEU A 5 -3.03 -2.01 -8.27
CA LEU A 5 -1.99 -3.03 -8.15
C LEU A 5 -2.64 -4.41 -8.21
N HIS A 6 -2.15 -5.26 -9.08
CA HIS A 6 -2.61 -6.66 -9.18
C HIS A 6 -1.89 -7.50 -8.12
N TYR A 7 -2.11 -7.12 -6.86
CA TYR A 7 -1.35 -7.64 -5.74
C TYR A 7 -2.10 -7.35 -4.44
N ILE A 8 -2.13 -8.33 -3.55
CA ILE A 8 -2.56 -8.17 -2.15
C ILE A 8 -1.36 -8.51 -1.28
N PRO A 9 -0.87 -7.60 -0.43
CA PRO A 9 0.29 -7.90 0.40
C PRO A 9 -0.05 -8.95 1.45
N PRO A 10 0.92 -9.79 1.84
CA PRO A 10 0.76 -10.63 3.03
C PRO A 10 0.38 -9.76 4.22
N ASN A 11 -0.54 -10.24 5.06
CA ASN A 11 -0.93 -9.50 6.25
C ASN A 11 0.19 -9.50 7.30
N TRP A 12 0.02 -8.73 8.38
CA TRP A 12 1.06 -8.62 9.40
C TRP A 12 1.38 -9.97 10.06
N ASN A 13 0.37 -10.81 10.32
CA ASN A 13 0.62 -12.12 10.93
C ASN A 13 1.47 -13.02 10.03
N GLU A 14 1.17 -13.06 8.75
CA GLU A 14 1.95 -13.82 7.77
C GLU A 14 3.38 -13.28 7.65
N TYR A 15 3.52 -11.96 7.60
CA TYR A 15 4.83 -11.31 7.47
C TYR A 15 5.70 -11.55 8.70
N ILE A 16 5.14 -11.37 9.90
CA ILE A 16 5.87 -11.59 11.16
C ILE A 16 6.31 -13.06 11.28
N LYS A 17 5.44 -13.99 10.89
CA LYS A 17 5.78 -15.40 10.89
C LYS A 17 6.98 -15.70 10.00
N LYS A 18 6.98 -15.13 8.77
CA LYS A 18 8.12 -15.30 7.86
C LYS A 18 9.39 -14.67 8.40
N GLU A 19 9.30 -13.49 8.99
CA GLU A 19 10.44 -12.79 9.57
C GLU A 19 11.06 -13.60 10.71
N ARG A 20 10.23 -14.20 11.58
CA ARG A 20 10.70 -15.01 12.70
C ARG A 20 11.34 -16.33 12.28
N THR A 21 10.86 -16.92 11.19
CA THR A 21 11.39 -18.20 10.70
C THR A 21 12.60 -18.02 9.80
N ASN A 22 12.63 -16.94 8.99
CA ASN A 22 13.75 -16.72 8.07
C ASN A 22 13.82 -15.25 7.67
N TYR A 23 14.77 -14.53 8.24
CA TYR A 23 15.01 -13.12 7.96
C TYR A 23 15.23 -12.85 6.46
N TYR A 24 15.95 -13.74 5.76
CA TYR A 24 16.23 -13.55 4.33
C TYR A 24 14.98 -13.64 3.49
N ILE A 25 14.05 -14.52 3.84
CA ILE A 25 12.75 -14.62 3.14
C ILE A 25 11.95 -13.36 3.31
N ALA A 26 11.87 -12.82 4.52
CA ALA A 26 11.14 -11.57 4.78
C ALA A 26 11.77 -10.40 4.03
N ASN A 27 13.09 -10.31 3.99
CA ASN A 27 13.80 -9.27 3.27
C ASN A 27 13.57 -9.36 1.75
N ARG A 28 13.58 -10.56 1.22
CA ARG A 28 13.26 -10.79 -0.20
C ARG A 28 11.84 -10.36 -0.53
N LEU A 29 10.90 -10.67 0.36
CA LEU A 29 9.51 -10.25 0.19
C LEU A 29 9.39 -8.74 0.08
N LYS A 30 10.06 -8.00 0.97
CA LYS A 30 10.07 -6.52 0.91
C LYS A 30 10.58 -6.01 -0.43
N GLN A 31 11.65 -6.60 -0.96
CA GLN A 31 12.20 -6.18 -2.24
C GLN A 31 11.25 -6.50 -3.39
N GLN A 32 10.63 -7.67 -3.37
CA GLN A 32 9.64 -8.07 -4.37
C GLN A 32 8.44 -7.13 -4.37
N GLU A 33 7.97 -6.71 -3.20
CA GLU A 33 6.86 -5.76 -3.10
C GLU A 33 7.20 -4.42 -3.75
N LYS A 34 8.40 -3.90 -3.50
CA LYS A 34 8.85 -2.66 -4.14
C LYS A 34 8.91 -2.80 -5.66
N GLU A 35 9.36 -3.93 -6.15
CA GLU A 35 9.42 -4.19 -7.60
C GLU A 35 8.03 -4.28 -8.23
N ILE A 36 7.08 -4.93 -7.55
CA ILE A 36 5.69 -5.01 -8.02
C ILE A 36 5.09 -3.61 -8.14
N VAL A 37 5.24 -2.80 -7.10
CA VAL A 37 4.71 -1.44 -7.10
C VAL A 37 5.37 -0.61 -8.21
N ARG A 38 6.69 -0.70 -8.33
CA ARG A 38 7.42 0.02 -9.38
C ARG A 38 6.94 -0.36 -10.78
N TYR A 39 6.81 -1.65 -11.05
CA TYR A 39 6.38 -2.16 -12.35
C TYR A 39 4.96 -1.69 -12.68
N GLU A 40 4.04 -1.78 -11.71
CA GLU A 40 2.64 -1.45 -11.93
C GLU A 40 2.36 0.06 -11.95
N THR A 41 3.33 0.89 -11.56
CA THR A 41 3.17 2.34 -11.51
C THR A 41 4.11 3.10 -12.45
N ILE A 42 4.68 2.41 -13.44
CA ILE A 42 5.59 3.04 -14.40
C ILE A 42 4.93 4.27 -15.04
N GLY A 43 5.64 5.40 -14.99
CA GLY A 43 5.15 6.63 -15.58
C GLY A 43 4.08 7.36 -14.76
N GLN A 44 3.70 6.83 -13.61
CA GLN A 44 2.68 7.44 -12.75
C GLN A 44 3.34 8.14 -11.57
N ARG A 45 2.95 9.39 -11.35
CA ARG A 45 3.47 10.20 -10.25
C ARG A 45 2.39 11.16 -9.79
N TYR A 46 2.19 11.25 -8.47
CA TYR A 46 1.28 12.24 -7.92
C TYR A 46 1.89 13.64 -8.08
N LYS A 47 1.15 14.54 -8.72
CA LYS A 47 1.60 15.91 -9.01
C LYS A 47 0.86 16.96 -8.22
N GLY A 48 0.00 16.55 -7.31
CA GLY A 48 -0.74 17.47 -6.46
C GLY A 48 0.05 17.93 -5.24
N LYS A 49 -0.65 18.56 -4.33
CA LYS A 49 -0.08 19.09 -3.09
C LYS A 49 -0.19 18.08 -1.96
N TYR A 50 0.63 18.26 -0.96
CA TYR A 50 0.61 17.50 0.29
C TYR A 50 0.07 18.40 1.41
N PRO A 51 -0.48 17.85 2.50
CA PRO A 51 -0.63 16.42 2.76
C PRO A 51 -1.74 15.77 1.93
N VAL A 52 -1.69 14.45 1.86
CA VAL A 52 -2.69 13.66 1.13
C VAL A 52 -3.38 12.66 2.03
N GLU A 53 -4.56 12.23 1.60
CA GLU A 53 -5.23 11.04 2.07
C GLU A 53 -5.00 9.92 1.06
N LEU A 54 -4.66 8.73 1.54
CA LEU A 54 -4.67 7.52 0.72
C LEU A 54 -5.92 6.71 1.07
N ILE A 55 -6.70 6.38 0.05
CA ILE A 55 -7.87 5.51 0.17
C ILE A 55 -7.51 4.20 -0.51
N ILE A 56 -7.46 3.13 0.27
CA ILE A 56 -7.07 1.81 -0.18
C ILE A 56 -8.32 0.93 -0.24
N LYS A 57 -8.66 0.45 -1.44
CA LYS A 57 -9.68 -0.60 -1.59
C LYS A 57 -8.95 -1.90 -1.86
N ALA A 58 -8.92 -2.76 -0.87
CA ALA A 58 -8.25 -4.05 -0.97
C ALA A 58 -9.27 -5.14 -1.20
N HIS A 59 -9.09 -5.90 -2.29
CA HIS A 59 -10.05 -6.92 -2.72
C HIS A 59 -9.62 -8.28 -2.20
N PHE A 60 -10.39 -8.84 -1.28
CA PHE A 60 -10.10 -10.10 -0.61
C PHE A 60 -11.11 -11.18 -1.00
N LYS A 61 -10.64 -12.43 -1.05
CA LYS A 61 -11.51 -13.59 -1.16
C LYS A 61 -12.11 -13.96 0.19
N ASP A 62 -11.42 -13.69 1.27
CA ASP A 62 -11.69 -14.21 2.61
C ASP A 62 -12.02 -13.06 3.56
N LYS A 63 -13.04 -13.25 4.40
CA LYS A 63 -13.49 -12.24 5.37
C LYS A 63 -12.90 -12.44 6.76
N ARG A 64 -11.99 -13.38 6.95
CA ARG A 64 -11.48 -13.75 8.27
C ARG A 64 -10.37 -12.86 8.79
N MET A 65 -9.81 -11.98 7.96
CA MET A 65 -8.74 -11.07 8.39
C MET A 65 -9.34 -9.83 9.07
N ASP A 66 -8.73 -9.40 10.18
CA ASP A 66 -9.07 -8.12 10.78
C ASP A 66 -8.43 -6.97 10.00
N ILE A 67 -9.10 -5.82 9.97
CA ILE A 67 -8.66 -4.69 9.14
C ILE A 67 -7.28 -4.17 9.55
N ASP A 68 -6.96 -4.16 10.85
CA ASP A 68 -5.66 -3.69 11.34
C ASP A 68 -4.52 -4.66 11.00
N ASN A 69 -4.85 -5.83 10.48
CA ASN A 69 -3.87 -6.80 10.03
C ASN A 69 -3.46 -6.58 8.57
N PHE A 70 -4.13 -5.67 7.85
CA PHE A 70 -3.72 -5.27 6.52
C PHE A 70 -2.37 -4.55 6.59
N ARG A 71 -1.39 -5.03 5.84
CA ARG A 71 -0.03 -4.51 5.91
C ARG A 71 0.23 -3.51 4.79
N PHE A 72 -0.12 -2.25 5.04
CA PHE A 72 0.12 -1.16 4.11
C PHE A 72 1.62 -0.87 3.90
N LYS A 73 2.45 -1.20 4.87
CA LYS A 73 3.88 -0.80 4.90
C LYS A 73 4.63 -1.11 3.60
N GLY A 74 4.44 -2.31 3.03
CA GLY A 74 5.13 -2.69 1.79
C GLY A 74 4.68 -1.86 0.60
N ILE A 75 3.37 -1.57 0.52
CA ILE A 75 2.82 -0.72 -0.54
C ILE A 75 3.33 0.71 -0.38
N GLY A 76 3.29 1.26 0.84
CA GLY A 76 3.77 2.61 1.11
C GLY A 76 5.24 2.79 0.76
N ASP A 77 6.08 1.86 1.19
CA ASP A 77 7.51 1.87 0.84
C ASP A 77 7.71 1.79 -0.67
N GLY A 78 6.90 0.98 -1.35
CA GLY A 78 6.96 0.85 -2.80
C GLY A 78 6.57 2.13 -3.53
N LEU A 79 5.52 2.82 -3.07
CA LEU A 79 5.08 4.09 -3.66
C LEU A 79 6.16 5.16 -3.56
N VAL A 80 6.87 5.21 -2.43
CA VAL A 80 7.98 6.16 -2.25
C VAL A 80 9.16 5.77 -3.11
N SER A 81 9.59 4.50 -3.08
CA SER A 81 10.77 4.06 -3.83
C SER A 81 10.59 4.16 -5.34
N SER A 82 9.35 4.03 -5.84
CA SER A 82 9.04 4.18 -7.26
C SER A 82 8.80 5.62 -7.70
N GLY A 83 8.77 6.56 -6.76
CA GLY A 83 8.58 7.99 -7.05
C GLY A 83 7.14 8.39 -7.30
N VAL A 84 6.17 7.55 -6.97
CA VAL A 84 4.74 7.92 -7.09
C VAL A 84 4.40 9.04 -6.10
N ILE A 85 4.87 8.92 -4.87
CA ILE A 85 4.76 9.97 -3.85
C ILE A 85 6.15 10.31 -3.30
N GLU A 86 6.30 11.51 -2.76
CA GLU A 86 7.59 11.98 -2.27
C GLU A 86 8.04 11.29 -0.99
N ASN A 87 7.10 11.05 -0.08
CA ASN A 87 7.39 10.46 1.22
C ASN A 87 6.09 9.90 1.81
N ASP A 88 6.22 8.98 2.76
CA ASP A 88 5.07 8.39 3.47
C ASP A 88 5.01 8.78 4.95
N ASN A 89 5.78 9.80 5.35
CA ASN A 89 5.76 10.30 6.73
C ASN A 89 4.47 11.07 7.04
N LEU A 90 4.30 11.47 8.29
CA LEU A 90 3.07 12.11 8.77
C LEU A 90 2.82 13.51 8.20
N THR A 91 3.83 14.14 7.59
CA THR A 91 3.64 15.43 6.94
C THR A 91 3.14 15.25 5.50
N HIS A 92 3.30 14.09 4.92
CA HIS A 92 2.87 13.78 3.54
C HIS A 92 1.56 13.00 3.51
N ILE A 93 1.44 11.93 4.30
CA ILE A 93 0.21 11.14 4.40
C ILE A 93 -0.39 11.36 5.78
N GLN A 94 -1.49 12.09 5.87
CA GLN A 94 -2.13 12.40 7.14
C GLN A 94 -3.41 11.61 7.37
N LYS A 95 -3.87 10.88 6.37
CA LYS A 95 -5.05 10.02 6.52
C LYS A 95 -4.89 8.79 5.64
N LEU A 96 -5.15 7.63 6.24
CA LEU A 96 -5.12 6.34 5.54
C LEU A 96 -6.46 5.67 5.79
N THR A 97 -7.20 5.41 4.72
CA THR A 97 -8.51 4.77 4.78
C THR A 97 -8.41 3.40 4.10
N ILE A 98 -8.76 2.35 4.82
CA ILE A 98 -8.76 0.97 4.29
C ILE A 98 -10.20 0.52 4.14
N ILE A 99 -10.58 0.17 2.92
CA ILE A 99 -11.93 -0.33 2.60
C ILE A 99 -11.78 -1.73 2.03
N PRO A 100 -12.26 -2.77 2.74
CA PRO A 100 -12.22 -4.12 2.18
C PRO A 100 -13.33 -4.29 1.15
N VAL A 101 -13.02 -4.98 0.07
CA VAL A 101 -13.97 -5.41 -0.95
C VAL A 101 -13.86 -6.93 -1.05
N PHE A 102 -14.99 -7.63 -0.98
CA PHE A 102 -14.98 -9.09 -0.96
C PHE A 102 -15.40 -9.65 -2.31
N ASP A 103 -14.41 -10.02 -3.09
CA ASP A 103 -14.56 -10.62 -4.41
C ASP A 103 -13.34 -11.50 -4.72
N ASN A 104 -13.20 -11.94 -5.97
CA ASN A 104 -12.12 -12.84 -6.37
C ASN A 104 -11.00 -12.14 -7.13
N GLN A 105 -10.94 -10.81 -7.09
CA GLN A 105 -9.98 -10.08 -7.94
C GLN A 105 -8.56 -10.03 -7.39
N GLU A 106 -8.39 -10.05 -6.06
CA GLU A 106 -7.06 -9.99 -5.41
C GLU A 106 -6.23 -8.80 -5.90
N ILE A 107 -6.85 -7.63 -5.97
CA ILE A 107 -6.20 -6.38 -6.36
C ILE A 107 -6.25 -5.37 -5.22
N THR A 108 -5.37 -4.39 -5.28
CA THR A 108 -5.37 -3.24 -4.38
C THR A 108 -5.54 -1.98 -5.21
N GLU A 109 -6.62 -1.26 -4.99
CA GLU A 109 -6.86 0.03 -5.61
C GLU A 109 -6.46 1.13 -4.65
N ILE A 110 -5.72 2.12 -5.13
CA ILE A 110 -5.22 3.22 -4.32
C ILE A 110 -5.69 4.53 -4.95
N GLU A 111 -6.37 5.35 -4.15
CA GLU A 111 -6.68 6.71 -4.54
C GLU A 111 -5.88 7.68 -3.69
N ILE A 112 -5.21 8.63 -4.34
CA ILE A 112 -4.43 9.69 -3.68
C ILE A 112 -5.20 10.99 -3.81
N LYS A 113 -5.59 11.58 -2.68
CA LYS A 113 -6.38 12.81 -2.63
C LYS A 113 -5.69 13.85 -1.77
N GLU A 114 -5.62 15.08 -2.28
CA GLU A 114 -5.16 16.20 -1.47
C GLU A 114 -6.09 16.42 -0.28
N ILE A 115 -5.51 16.69 0.89
CA ILE A 115 -6.26 17.14 2.05
C ILE A 115 -6.28 18.66 2.03
N LEU A 116 -7.46 19.25 1.86
CA LEU A 116 -7.61 20.70 1.91
C LEU A 116 -7.45 21.17 3.34
N GLN A 117 -6.60 22.15 3.55
CA GLN A 117 -6.35 22.67 4.88
C GLN A 117 -7.11 23.98 5.09
N ASP A 118 -7.78 24.07 6.21
CA ASP A 118 -8.42 25.31 6.64
C ASP A 118 -7.33 26.32 7.06
N LYS A 119 -7.56 27.56 6.70
CA LYS A 119 -6.65 28.64 7.08
C LYS A 119 -6.97 29.16 8.47
#